data_57c5d7ac539b355a2cb011c3ef178e11
#
_entry.id   57c5d7ac539b355a2cb011c3ef178e11
#
_cell.length_a   1.000
_cell.length_b   1.000
_cell.length_c   1.000
_cell.angle_alpha   90.00
_cell.angle_beta   90.00
_cell.angle_gamma   90.00
#
_symmetry.space_group_name_H-M   'P 1'
#
loop_
_entity.id
_entity.type
_entity.pdbx_description
1 polymer ?
#
loop_
_entity_poly.entity_id
_entity_poly.type
_entity_poly.pdbx_seq_one_letter_code
_entity_poly.pdbx_strand_id
1 'polypeptide(L)'
;MKYIESLREGEKVNEVYLCKFKQAALTKAGKAYDNVILQDKTGTIDAKIWDPGSVGIDEFDALDYVAVTGDVTSFQGNLQMSIRRARRVSEEDIDPKEYLPCTDKDVEEMYAELTGYIDSVKNPYLNQLLHRFFDNQTFADRFKFHSAAKSVHHGFVGGLLEHTVSVTRNCNYFAQNYPFLNRDLLITAAIFHDIGKLKELSAFPANDYTDAGQLLGHIMIGAEWVGEGIRSIEGFPVVLENEFKHCILAHHGELEYGSPKKPALVEAMALSFADNVDAKMETMREILANVPDNNLEWQGYSRLLETNIRKTSK
;
A
#
# COMPACT_ATOMS: atom_id res chain seq x y z
N MET A 1 15.07 -17.96 8.05
CA MET A 1 13.61 -18.12 8.21
C MET A 1 13.10 -19.12 7.19
N LYS A 2 12.13 -19.95 7.53
CA LYS A 2 11.49 -20.89 6.61
C LYS A 2 10.17 -20.27 6.14
N TYR A 3 10.12 -19.85 4.88
CA TYR A 3 8.99 -19.13 4.32
C TYR A 3 7.81 -20.04 4.01
N ILE A 4 6.59 -19.48 4.10
CA ILE A 4 5.32 -20.21 3.93
C ILE A 4 5.23 -20.86 2.55
N GLU A 5 5.67 -20.23 1.47
CA GLU A 5 5.66 -20.80 0.12
C GLU A 5 6.49 -22.08 -0.01
N SER A 6 7.53 -22.22 0.83
CA SER A 6 8.43 -23.37 0.83
C SER A 6 7.94 -24.56 1.68
N LEU A 7 6.89 -24.36 2.50
CA LEU A 7 6.38 -25.39 3.41
C LEU A 7 5.78 -26.59 2.65
N ARG A 8 5.97 -27.77 3.22
CA ARG A 8 5.40 -29.03 2.70
C ARG A 8 4.72 -29.79 3.82
N GLU A 9 3.73 -30.61 3.47
CA GLU A 9 3.06 -31.50 4.42
C GLU A 9 4.05 -32.43 5.13
N GLY A 10 3.86 -32.61 6.43
CA GLY A 10 4.72 -33.42 7.30
C GLY A 10 5.93 -32.68 7.88
N GLU A 11 6.19 -31.45 7.47
CA GLU A 11 7.31 -30.68 8.00
C GLU A 11 7.05 -30.14 9.39
N LYS A 12 8.14 -30.05 10.18
CA LYS A 12 8.15 -29.35 11.48
C LYS A 12 8.64 -27.92 11.25
N VAL A 13 7.96 -26.98 11.87
CA VAL A 13 8.24 -25.54 11.81
C VAL A 13 8.62 -25.06 13.20
N ASN A 14 9.65 -24.20 13.27
CA ASN A 14 10.04 -23.46 14.47
C ASN A 14 10.55 -22.11 14.01
N GLU A 15 9.62 -21.19 13.72
CA GLU A 15 9.90 -19.90 13.09
C GLU A 15 9.01 -18.81 13.67
N VAL A 16 9.32 -17.54 13.36
CA VAL A 16 8.47 -16.40 13.68
C VAL A 16 7.60 -16.09 12.46
N TYR A 17 6.32 -15.81 12.70
CA TYR A 17 5.37 -15.32 11.70
C TYR A 17 4.53 -14.18 12.27
N LEU A 18 3.97 -13.36 11.40
CA LEU A 18 2.94 -12.39 11.76
C LEU A 18 1.60 -13.12 11.94
N CYS A 19 0.95 -12.95 13.08
CA CYS A 19 -0.42 -13.40 13.29
C CYS A 19 -1.39 -12.44 12.58
N LYS A 20 -1.76 -12.72 11.34
CA LYS A 20 -2.68 -11.85 10.59
C LYS A 20 -4.10 -11.85 11.16
N PHE A 21 -4.53 -12.97 11.70
CA PHE A 21 -5.88 -13.17 12.23
C PHE A 21 -5.85 -14.19 13.35
N LYS A 22 -6.65 -13.98 14.41
CA LYS A 22 -6.89 -14.94 15.48
C LYS A 22 -8.33 -14.86 15.93
N GLN A 23 -8.97 -16.02 16.05
CA GLN A 23 -10.34 -16.13 16.55
C GLN A 23 -10.53 -17.42 17.35
N ALA A 24 -11.02 -17.26 18.56
CA ALA A 24 -11.46 -18.41 19.36
C ALA A 24 -12.70 -19.06 18.74
N ALA A 25 -12.71 -20.38 18.69
CA ALA A 25 -13.78 -21.19 18.13
C ALA A 25 -14.02 -22.46 18.94
N LEU A 26 -15.13 -23.15 18.67
CA LEU A 26 -15.45 -24.43 19.28
C LEU A 26 -15.51 -25.53 18.22
N THR A 27 -14.94 -26.68 18.54
CA THR A 27 -15.10 -27.89 17.72
C THR A 27 -16.57 -28.40 17.83
N LYS A 28 -16.96 -29.31 16.94
CA LYS A 28 -18.29 -29.97 17.02
C LYS A 28 -18.54 -30.68 18.37
N ALA A 29 -17.46 -31.06 19.05
CA ALA A 29 -17.51 -31.69 20.39
C ALA A 29 -17.45 -30.66 21.53
N GLY A 30 -17.55 -29.35 21.26
CA GLY A 30 -17.53 -28.27 22.26
C GLY A 30 -16.14 -27.92 22.83
N LYS A 31 -15.05 -28.49 22.29
CA LYS A 31 -13.71 -28.16 22.77
C LYS A 31 -13.25 -26.84 22.13
N ALA A 32 -12.72 -25.91 22.94
CA ALA A 32 -12.17 -24.65 22.47
C ALA A 32 -10.86 -24.86 21.65
N TYR A 33 -10.71 -24.08 20.61
CA TYR A 33 -9.48 -23.97 19.82
C TYR A 33 -9.37 -22.56 19.25
N ASP A 34 -8.15 -22.12 18.89
CA ASP A 34 -7.97 -20.89 18.16
C ASP A 34 -7.73 -21.18 16.67
N ASN A 35 -8.47 -20.45 15.86
CA ASN A 35 -8.26 -20.35 14.43
C ASN A 35 -7.31 -19.18 14.18
N VAL A 36 -6.17 -19.43 13.55
CA VAL A 36 -5.11 -18.46 13.33
C VAL A 36 -4.76 -18.44 11.84
N ILE A 37 -4.47 -17.26 11.30
CA ILE A 37 -3.82 -17.10 10.00
C ILE A 37 -2.44 -16.51 10.26
N LEU A 38 -1.40 -17.25 9.89
CA LEU A 38 -0.02 -16.80 9.94
C LEU A 38 0.40 -16.24 8.59
N GLN A 39 1.25 -15.22 8.61
CA GLN A 39 1.75 -14.52 7.41
C GLN A 39 3.25 -14.32 7.46
N ASP A 40 3.90 -14.45 6.31
CA ASP A 40 5.19 -13.87 6.00
C ASP A 40 5.14 -13.14 4.63
N LYS A 41 6.27 -12.64 4.15
CA LYS A 41 6.34 -11.92 2.86
C LYS A 41 5.94 -12.76 1.64
N THR A 42 5.94 -14.09 1.76
CA THR A 42 5.64 -15.01 0.66
C THR A 42 4.19 -15.47 0.61
N GLY A 43 3.42 -15.25 1.69
CA GLY A 43 2.01 -15.61 1.73
C GLY A 43 1.44 -15.83 3.12
N THR A 44 0.34 -16.56 3.16
CA THR A 44 -0.37 -16.90 4.39
C THR A 44 -0.62 -18.39 4.50
N ILE A 45 -0.71 -18.90 5.75
CA ILE A 45 -1.09 -20.28 6.05
C ILE A 45 -2.12 -20.32 7.16
N ASP A 46 -3.18 -21.12 6.97
CA ASP A 46 -4.11 -21.43 8.05
C ASP A 46 -3.42 -22.20 9.16
N ALA A 47 -3.70 -21.86 10.41
CA ALA A 47 -3.13 -22.54 11.56
C ALA A 47 -4.19 -22.78 12.66
N LYS A 48 -3.97 -23.79 13.46
CA LYS A 48 -4.86 -24.17 14.57
C LYS A 48 -4.05 -24.35 15.84
N ILE A 49 -4.57 -23.79 16.95
CA ILE A 49 -4.14 -24.08 18.30
C ILE A 49 -5.26 -24.89 18.96
N TRP A 50 -5.07 -26.23 19.01
CA TRP A 50 -6.12 -27.15 19.48
C TRP A 50 -6.36 -27.10 20.98
N ASP A 51 -5.45 -26.50 21.74
CA ASP A 51 -5.52 -26.34 23.19
C ASP A 51 -4.91 -25.00 23.60
N PRO A 52 -5.67 -23.88 23.47
CA PRO A 52 -5.16 -22.54 23.76
C PRO A 52 -4.69 -22.34 25.21
N GLY A 53 -5.21 -23.13 26.15
CA GLY A 53 -4.80 -23.09 27.57
C GLY A 53 -3.60 -23.95 27.92
N SER A 54 -2.97 -24.64 26.96
CA SER A 54 -1.85 -25.54 27.24
C SER A 54 -0.56 -24.79 27.54
N VAL A 55 0.30 -25.43 28.32
CA VAL A 55 1.64 -24.92 28.64
C VAL A 55 2.47 -24.76 27.35
N GLY A 56 2.95 -23.54 27.11
CA GLY A 56 3.73 -23.20 25.91
C GLY A 56 2.93 -22.46 24.84
N ILE A 57 1.67 -22.16 25.08
CA ILE A 57 0.89 -21.18 24.32
C ILE A 57 0.76 -19.91 25.18
N ASP A 58 1.51 -18.88 24.81
CA ASP A 58 1.42 -17.56 25.44
C ASP A 58 0.22 -16.80 24.89
N GLU A 59 -0.22 -15.77 25.59
CA GLU A 59 -1.25 -14.86 25.13
C GLU A 59 -0.69 -13.95 24.03
N PHE A 60 -1.36 -13.89 22.89
CA PHE A 60 -1.06 -13.01 21.78
C PHE A 60 -2.35 -12.70 21.00
N ASP A 61 -2.33 -11.62 20.24
CA ASP A 61 -3.47 -11.16 19.44
C ASP A 61 -3.17 -11.13 17.95
N ALA A 62 -4.17 -10.81 17.14
CA ALA A 62 -3.95 -10.47 15.74
C ALA A 62 -3.01 -9.28 15.64
N LEU A 63 -2.14 -9.32 14.65
CA LEU A 63 -1.06 -8.36 14.35
C LEU A 63 0.18 -8.47 15.25
N ASP A 64 0.22 -9.39 16.22
CA ASP A 64 1.45 -9.71 16.92
C ASP A 64 2.38 -10.61 16.08
N TYR A 65 3.69 -10.44 16.27
CA TYR A 65 4.69 -11.39 15.78
C TYR A 65 4.82 -12.54 16.78
N VAL A 66 4.72 -13.77 16.27
CA VAL A 66 4.64 -14.96 17.10
C VAL A 66 5.66 -16.00 16.68
N ALA A 67 6.55 -16.39 17.61
CA ALA A 67 7.41 -17.55 17.44
C ALA A 67 6.57 -18.81 17.63
N VAL A 68 6.39 -19.59 16.58
CA VAL A 68 5.56 -20.79 16.58
C VAL A 68 6.39 -22.05 16.40
N THR A 69 6.03 -23.09 17.13
CA THR A 69 6.49 -24.46 16.89
C THR A 69 5.28 -25.31 16.54
N GLY A 70 5.28 -25.95 15.38
CA GLY A 70 4.14 -26.72 14.89
C GLY A 70 4.50 -27.71 13.79
N ASP A 71 3.50 -28.41 13.31
CA ASP A 71 3.59 -29.37 12.21
C ASP A 71 2.69 -28.91 11.06
N VAL A 72 3.23 -28.99 9.86
CA VAL A 72 2.46 -28.71 8.63
C VAL A 72 1.65 -29.96 8.27
N THR A 73 0.35 -29.80 8.12
CA THR A 73 -0.61 -30.84 7.75
C THR A 73 -1.39 -30.41 6.50
N SER A 74 -2.16 -31.33 5.93
CA SER A 74 -3.08 -31.02 4.83
C SER A 74 -4.53 -31.18 5.30
N PHE A 75 -5.37 -30.24 4.96
CA PHE A 75 -6.82 -30.32 5.19
C PHE A 75 -7.58 -29.87 3.95
N GLN A 76 -8.40 -30.74 3.38
CA GLN A 76 -9.15 -30.50 2.14
C GLN A 76 -8.28 -30.03 0.96
N GLY A 77 -7.07 -30.55 0.89
CA GLY A 77 -6.11 -30.21 -0.18
C GLY A 77 -5.30 -28.92 0.04
N ASN A 78 -5.53 -28.19 1.13
CA ASN A 78 -4.77 -27.01 1.50
C ASN A 78 -3.81 -27.31 2.66
N LEU A 79 -2.63 -26.68 2.66
CA LEU A 79 -1.71 -26.76 3.78
C LEU A 79 -2.30 -26.02 4.99
N GLN A 80 -2.11 -26.59 6.17
CA GLN A 80 -2.50 -26.04 7.44
C GLN A 80 -1.42 -26.34 8.48
N MET A 81 -1.20 -25.44 9.43
CA MET A 81 -0.23 -25.65 10.52
C MET A 81 -0.97 -26.01 11.82
N SER A 82 -0.56 -27.10 12.48
CA SER A 82 -0.97 -27.41 13.86
C SER A 82 0.07 -26.85 14.81
N ILE A 83 -0.26 -25.77 15.51
CA ILE A 83 0.64 -25.08 16.44
C ILE A 83 0.62 -25.80 17.79
N ARG A 84 1.81 -26.12 18.29
CA ARG A 84 2.03 -26.75 19.59
C ARG A 84 2.57 -25.79 20.63
N ARG A 85 3.35 -24.78 20.19
CA ARG A 85 3.86 -23.69 21.03
C ARG A 85 3.74 -22.39 20.28
N ALA A 86 3.41 -21.34 20.99
CA ALA A 86 3.32 -19.98 20.46
C ALA A 86 3.83 -19.02 21.53
N ARG A 87 4.73 -18.10 21.16
CA ARG A 87 5.28 -17.09 22.04
C ARG A 87 5.32 -15.75 21.30
N ARG A 88 4.79 -14.69 21.90
CA ARG A 88 4.89 -13.34 21.38
C ARG A 88 6.35 -12.89 21.30
N VAL A 89 6.73 -12.22 20.22
CA VAL A 89 8.06 -11.65 19.97
C VAL A 89 7.94 -10.13 19.94
N SER A 90 8.95 -9.43 20.45
CA SER A 90 9.01 -7.96 20.39
C SER A 90 9.18 -7.50 18.95
N GLU A 91 8.49 -6.42 18.57
CA GLU A 91 8.64 -5.78 17.25
C GLU A 91 10.08 -5.25 17.02
N GLU A 92 10.79 -4.91 18.08
CA GLU A 92 12.18 -4.43 18.02
C GLU A 92 13.16 -5.49 17.47
N ASP A 93 12.81 -6.78 17.60
CA ASP A 93 13.61 -7.92 17.14
C ASP A 93 13.26 -8.38 15.72
N ILE A 94 12.34 -7.66 15.04
CA ILE A 94 11.73 -8.05 13.77
C ILE A 94 12.14 -7.11 12.63
N ASP A 95 12.53 -7.69 11.49
CA ASP A 95 12.56 -6.96 10.21
C ASP A 95 11.18 -7.08 9.55
N PRO A 96 10.36 -6.03 9.48
CA PRO A 96 9.02 -6.08 8.89
C PRO A 96 9.01 -6.57 7.44
N LYS A 97 10.10 -6.38 6.70
CA LYS A 97 10.24 -6.82 5.29
C LYS A 97 10.17 -8.34 5.12
N GLU A 98 10.39 -9.11 6.18
CA GLU A 98 10.29 -10.56 6.16
C GLU A 98 8.85 -11.08 6.33
N TYR A 99 7.92 -10.22 6.77
CA TYR A 99 6.56 -10.60 7.15
C TYR A 99 5.46 -9.87 6.37
N LEU A 100 5.79 -8.75 5.75
CA LEU A 100 4.86 -7.90 5.02
C LEU A 100 5.22 -7.90 3.53
N PRO A 101 4.23 -7.78 2.63
CA PRO A 101 4.51 -7.51 1.24
C PRO A 101 5.22 -6.15 1.13
N CYS A 102 6.33 -6.09 0.43
CA CYS A 102 7.14 -4.89 0.25
C CYS A 102 7.39 -4.64 -1.23
N THR A 103 7.68 -3.37 -1.58
CA THR A 103 8.21 -3.05 -2.91
C THR A 103 9.53 -3.80 -3.17
N ASP A 104 9.72 -4.23 -4.41
CA ASP A 104 10.98 -4.81 -4.89
C ASP A 104 12.03 -3.73 -5.22
N LYS A 105 11.63 -2.46 -5.21
CA LYS A 105 12.49 -1.32 -5.55
C LYS A 105 13.23 -0.79 -4.31
N ASP A 106 14.36 -0.15 -4.52
CA ASP A 106 15.09 0.52 -3.46
C ASP A 106 14.33 1.79 -3.01
N VAL A 107 13.91 1.80 -1.74
CA VAL A 107 13.12 2.88 -1.15
C VAL A 107 13.90 4.19 -1.09
N GLU A 108 15.21 4.12 -0.81
CA GLU A 108 16.04 5.33 -0.71
C GLU A 108 16.33 5.92 -2.09
N GLU A 109 16.53 5.09 -3.11
CA GLU A 109 16.65 5.57 -4.50
C GLU A 109 15.35 6.22 -4.98
N MET A 110 14.19 5.62 -4.71
CA MET A 110 12.88 6.22 -5.03
C MET A 110 12.67 7.55 -4.31
N TYR A 111 13.04 7.62 -3.03
CA TYR A 111 12.89 8.85 -2.25
C TYR A 111 13.84 9.95 -2.72
N ALA A 112 15.07 9.60 -3.10
CA ALA A 112 16.02 10.54 -3.70
C ALA A 112 15.51 11.08 -5.05
N GLU A 113 14.88 10.24 -5.88
CA GLU A 113 14.23 10.69 -7.12
C GLU A 113 13.09 11.67 -6.83
N LEU A 114 12.21 11.34 -5.85
CA LEU A 114 11.12 12.24 -5.43
C LEU A 114 11.65 13.59 -4.96
N THR A 115 12.70 13.59 -4.14
CA THR A 115 13.37 14.80 -3.66
C THR A 115 13.93 15.64 -4.83
N GLY A 116 14.50 14.99 -5.84
CA GLY A 116 14.94 15.66 -7.07
C GLY A 116 13.79 16.37 -7.80
N TYR A 117 12.58 15.80 -7.83
CA TYR A 117 11.41 16.50 -8.36
C TYR A 117 10.99 17.67 -7.47
N ILE A 118 11.00 17.52 -6.14
CA ILE A 118 10.71 18.59 -5.17
C ILE A 118 11.63 19.79 -5.41
N ASP A 119 12.94 19.56 -5.45
CA ASP A 119 13.96 20.59 -5.65
C ASP A 119 13.85 21.27 -7.04
N SER A 120 13.29 20.59 -8.02
CA SER A 120 13.09 21.11 -9.36
C SER A 120 11.93 22.10 -9.51
N VAL A 121 11.03 22.20 -8.53
CA VAL A 121 9.88 23.12 -8.53
C VAL A 121 10.39 24.55 -8.29
N LYS A 122 10.12 25.46 -9.22
CA LYS A 122 10.63 26.84 -9.21
C LYS A 122 9.68 27.83 -8.55
N ASN A 123 8.37 27.53 -8.54
CA ASN A 123 7.39 28.39 -7.87
C ASN A 123 7.68 28.41 -6.36
N PRO A 124 7.98 29.56 -5.75
CA PRO A 124 8.46 29.62 -4.37
C PRO A 124 7.44 29.13 -3.36
N TYR A 125 6.16 29.35 -3.59
CA TYR A 125 5.09 28.92 -2.68
C TYR A 125 4.88 27.42 -2.72
N LEU A 126 4.87 26.81 -3.90
CA LEU A 126 4.76 25.37 -4.08
C LEU A 126 5.99 24.64 -3.57
N ASN A 127 7.19 25.16 -3.85
CA ASN A 127 8.43 24.60 -3.34
C ASN A 127 8.49 24.65 -1.81
N GLN A 128 8.14 25.78 -1.19
CA GLN A 128 8.08 25.91 0.26
C GLN A 128 7.06 24.94 0.89
N LEU A 129 5.91 24.72 0.23
CA LEU A 129 4.92 23.76 0.68
C LEU A 129 5.47 22.33 0.65
N LEU A 130 6.14 21.91 -0.43
CA LEU A 130 6.76 20.60 -0.56
C LEU A 130 7.81 20.37 0.53
N HIS A 131 8.76 21.29 0.71
CA HIS A 131 9.79 21.19 1.73
C HIS A 131 9.22 21.18 3.15
N ARG A 132 8.13 21.90 3.42
CA ARG A 132 7.47 21.86 4.72
C ARG A 132 7.03 20.46 5.14
N PHE A 133 6.60 19.63 4.20
CA PHE A 133 6.19 18.25 4.45
C PHE A 133 7.37 17.29 4.41
N PHE A 134 8.15 17.33 3.34
CA PHE A 134 9.14 16.30 3.03
C PHE A 134 10.49 16.48 3.73
N ASP A 135 10.81 17.68 4.25
CA ASP A 135 11.97 17.89 5.16
C ASP A 135 11.69 17.41 6.58
N ASN A 136 10.45 17.11 6.94
CA ASN A 136 10.11 16.52 8.22
C ASN A 136 10.41 15.02 8.20
N GLN A 137 11.44 14.59 8.93
CA GLN A 137 11.90 13.21 8.94
C GLN A 137 10.79 12.21 9.32
N THR A 138 9.99 12.53 10.35
CA THR A 138 8.88 11.65 10.77
C THR A 138 7.83 11.48 9.67
N PHE A 139 7.53 12.55 8.93
CA PHE A 139 6.64 12.49 7.77
C PHE A 139 7.26 11.66 6.64
N ALA A 140 8.52 11.92 6.31
CA ALA A 140 9.25 11.22 5.27
C ALA A 140 9.32 9.71 5.54
N ASP A 141 9.64 9.31 6.77
CA ASP A 141 9.70 7.89 7.15
C ASP A 141 8.34 7.21 7.05
N ARG A 142 7.26 7.88 7.50
CA ARG A 142 5.90 7.37 7.32
C ARG A 142 5.52 7.24 5.85
N PHE A 143 5.87 8.23 5.02
CA PHE A 143 5.58 8.23 3.59
C PHE A 143 6.30 7.10 2.85
N LYS A 144 7.57 6.87 3.19
CA LYS A 144 8.39 5.78 2.64
C LYS A 144 7.84 4.39 2.98
N PHE A 145 7.24 4.22 4.14
CA PHE A 145 6.80 2.91 4.64
C PHE A 145 5.34 2.60 4.32
N HIS A 146 4.54 3.59 3.90
CA HIS A 146 3.10 3.44 3.74
C HIS A 146 2.70 2.75 2.44
N SER A 147 1.53 2.08 2.45
CA SER A 147 0.89 1.54 1.25
C SER A 147 0.08 2.60 0.51
N ALA A 148 -0.15 2.39 -0.78
CA ALA A 148 -1.09 3.20 -1.56
C ALA A 148 -2.53 2.63 -1.54
N ALA A 149 -2.73 1.40 -1.08
CA ALA A 149 -4.04 0.75 -1.02
C ALA A 149 -4.10 -0.32 0.07
N LYS A 150 -5.31 -0.73 0.46
CA LYS A 150 -5.52 -1.83 1.41
C LYS A 150 -5.09 -3.19 0.84
N SER A 151 -5.38 -3.48 -0.43
CA SER A 151 -5.23 -4.85 -0.98
C SER A 151 -5.03 -4.95 -2.49
N VAL A 152 -5.03 -3.85 -3.22
CA VAL A 152 -4.83 -3.82 -4.69
C VAL A 152 -3.71 -2.85 -5.02
N HIS A 153 -3.21 -2.87 -6.24
CA HIS A 153 -2.09 -2.08 -6.77
C HIS A 153 -1.40 -1.17 -5.73
N HIS A 154 -0.12 -1.44 -5.48
CA HIS A 154 0.69 -0.77 -4.45
C HIS A 154 0.19 -0.97 -2.99
N GLY A 155 -0.54 -2.07 -2.70
CA GLY A 155 -1.01 -2.45 -1.36
C GLY A 155 0.08 -3.07 -0.48
N PHE A 156 1.32 -2.61 -0.57
CA PHE A 156 2.51 -3.12 0.10
C PHE A 156 3.33 -2.00 0.73
N VAL A 157 4.28 -2.36 1.59
CA VAL A 157 5.22 -1.42 2.21
C VAL A 157 6.04 -0.70 1.13
N GLY A 158 6.05 0.63 1.16
CA GLY A 158 6.69 1.46 0.13
C GLY A 158 5.80 1.73 -1.09
N GLY A 159 4.59 1.18 -1.12
CA GLY A 159 3.67 1.32 -2.25
C GLY A 159 3.24 2.76 -2.52
N LEU A 160 3.00 3.56 -1.47
CA LEU A 160 2.65 4.97 -1.64
C LEU A 160 3.79 5.78 -2.29
N LEU A 161 5.03 5.56 -1.85
CA LEU A 161 6.20 6.20 -2.46
C LEU A 161 6.37 5.75 -3.91
N GLU A 162 6.29 4.45 -4.17
CA GLU A 162 6.46 3.88 -5.52
C GLU A 162 5.43 4.45 -6.50
N HIS A 163 4.15 4.47 -6.11
CA HIS A 163 3.05 5.07 -6.86
C HIS A 163 3.29 6.57 -7.13
N THR A 164 3.59 7.33 -6.07
CA THR A 164 3.80 8.77 -6.18
C THR A 164 4.96 9.11 -7.12
N VAL A 165 6.08 8.39 -7.04
CA VAL A 165 7.23 8.58 -7.96
C VAL A 165 6.83 8.27 -9.39
N SER A 166 6.10 7.19 -9.62
CA SER A 166 5.65 6.79 -10.96
C SER A 166 4.71 7.81 -11.57
N VAL A 167 3.70 8.26 -10.83
CA VAL A 167 2.77 9.32 -11.26
C VAL A 167 3.50 10.63 -11.53
N THR A 168 4.44 11.02 -10.65
CA THR A 168 5.25 12.24 -10.83
C THR A 168 6.12 12.17 -12.08
N ARG A 169 6.71 11.01 -12.37
CA ARG A 169 7.50 10.76 -13.58
C ARG A 169 6.65 10.92 -14.85
N ASN A 170 5.43 10.34 -14.85
CA ASN A 170 4.47 10.49 -15.95
C ASN A 170 4.05 11.95 -16.12
N CYS A 171 3.75 12.67 -15.05
CA CYS A 171 3.42 14.10 -15.08
C CYS A 171 4.58 14.94 -15.60
N ASN A 172 5.81 14.64 -15.22
CA ASN A 172 6.99 15.33 -15.74
C ASN A 172 7.17 15.08 -17.25
N TYR A 173 6.94 13.85 -17.73
CA TYR A 173 6.92 13.54 -19.15
C TYR A 173 5.84 14.32 -19.89
N PHE A 174 4.62 14.43 -19.35
CA PHE A 174 3.57 15.24 -19.96
C PHE A 174 3.95 16.72 -20.03
N ALA A 175 4.51 17.30 -18.97
CA ALA A 175 4.96 18.69 -18.97
C ALA A 175 6.05 18.99 -20.02
N GLN A 176 6.90 18.01 -20.35
CA GLN A 176 7.90 18.15 -21.41
C GLN A 176 7.27 18.11 -22.81
N ASN A 177 6.21 17.33 -23.01
CA ASN A 177 5.57 17.17 -24.32
C ASN A 177 4.45 18.19 -24.58
N TYR A 178 3.88 18.76 -23.53
CA TYR A 178 2.78 19.73 -23.59
C TYR A 178 3.20 21.04 -22.90
N PRO A 179 3.91 21.97 -23.60
CA PRO A 179 4.47 23.17 -23.00
C PRO A 179 3.45 24.16 -22.40
N PHE A 180 2.17 23.98 -22.66
CA PHE A 180 1.09 24.78 -22.06
C PHE A 180 0.75 24.34 -20.63
N LEU A 181 1.25 23.20 -20.14
CA LEU A 181 1.08 22.77 -18.77
C LEU A 181 1.96 23.59 -17.82
N ASN A 182 1.38 24.03 -16.71
CA ASN A 182 2.16 24.55 -15.58
C ASN A 182 2.86 23.38 -14.87
N ARG A 183 4.12 23.12 -15.23
CA ARG A 183 4.91 22.01 -14.70
C ARG A 183 4.98 22.03 -13.18
N ASP A 184 5.19 23.20 -12.56
CA ASP A 184 5.39 23.30 -11.13
C ASP A 184 4.10 22.94 -10.37
N LEU A 185 2.94 23.38 -10.86
CA LEU A 185 1.64 23.00 -10.33
C LEU A 185 1.40 21.48 -10.49
N LEU A 186 1.66 20.95 -11.69
CA LEU A 186 1.42 19.53 -12.01
C LEU A 186 2.29 18.60 -11.18
N ILE A 187 3.60 18.88 -11.06
CA ILE A 187 4.53 18.08 -10.26
C ILE A 187 4.15 18.14 -8.76
N THR A 188 3.84 19.34 -8.25
CA THR A 188 3.41 19.50 -6.86
C THR A 188 2.12 18.72 -6.61
N ALA A 189 1.16 18.80 -7.51
CA ALA A 189 -0.10 18.05 -7.40
C ALA A 189 0.13 16.53 -7.47
N ALA A 190 1.01 16.06 -8.34
CA ALA A 190 1.38 14.65 -8.43
C ALA A 190 2.01 14.12 -7.13
N ILE A 191 2.86 14.91 -6.47
CA ILE A 191 3.49 14.52 -5.20
C ILE A 191 2.47 14.45 -4.05
N PHE A 192 1.46 15.31 -4.07
CA PHE A 192 0.49 15.43 -2.97
C PHE A 192 -0.85 14.73 -3.22
N HIS A 193 -1.16 14.24 -4.43
CA HIS A 193 -2.52 13.78 -4.75
C HIS A 193 -3.05 12.74 -3.78
N ASP A 194 -2.19 11.83 -3.35
CA ASP A 194 -2.50 10.70 -2.48
C ASP A 194 -2.00 10.85 -1.03
N ILE A 195 -1.54 12.03 -0.63
CA ILE A 195 -1.00 12.26 0.73
C ILE A 195 -2.00 11.88 1.83
N GLY A 196 -3.29 12.00 1.55
CA GLY A 196 -4.35 11.66 2.49
C GLY A 196 -4.37 10.18 2.88
N LYS A 197 -3.80 9.29 2.06
CA LYS A 197 -3.68 7.85 2.35
C LYS A 197 -2.90 7.57 3.63
N LEU A 198 -1.98 8.45 4.01
CA LEU A 198 -1.28 8.38 5.32
C LEU A 198 -2.21 8.46 6.54
N LYS A 199 -3.43 8.96 6.37
CA LYS A 199 -4.45 9.04 7.42
C LYS A 199 -5.68 8.18 7.10
N GLU A 200 -5.93 7.89 5.83
CA GLU A 200 -7.01 7.02 5.37
C GLU A 200 -6.78 5.58 5.80
N LEU A 201 -5.54 5.10 5.67
CA LEU A 201 -5.14 3.75 6.07
C LEU A 201 -4.30 3.80 7.34
N SER A 202 -4.50 2.80 8.20
CA SER A 202 -3.61 2.57 9.34
C SER A 202 -2.24 2.09 8.87
N ALA A 203 -1.22 2.27 9.71
CA ALA A 203 0.11 1.75 9.43
C ALA A 203 0.09 0.21 9.36
N PHE A 204 1.09 -0.36 8.66
CA PHE A 204 1.38 -1.78 8.76
C PHE A 204 1.69 -2.19 10.22
N PRO A 205 1.37 -3.42 10.64
CA PRO A 205 0.89 -4.55 9.80
C PRO A 205 -0.62 -4.57 9.52
N ALA A 206 -1.43 -3.70 10.11
CA ALA A 206 -2.89 -3.71 9.93
C ALA A 206 -3.30 -3.34 8.50
N ASN A 207 -2.78 -2.25 7.98
CA ASN A 207 -3.09 -1.71 6.65
C ASN A 207 -4.59 -1.71 6.34
N ASP A 208 -5.40 -1.19 7.26
CA ASP A 208 -6.86 -1.13 7.13
C ASP A 208 -7.37 0.30 7.21
N TYR A 209 -8.59 0.52 6.73
CA TYR A 209 -9.22 1.84 6.80
C TYR A 209 -9.38 2.30 8.25
N THR A 210 -8.97 3.54 8.51
CA THR A 210 -9.28 4.25 9.76
C THR A 210 -10.73 4.76 9.74
N ASP A 211 -11.26 5.19 10.89
CA ASP A 211 -12.58 5.84 10.94
C ASP A 211 -12.64 7.09 10.04
N ALA A 212 -11.57 7.91 10.05
CA ALA A 212 -11.45 9.07 9.17
C ALA A 212 -11.40 8.65 7.69
N GLY A 213 -10.69 7.56 7.38
CA GLY A 213 -10.63 7.00 6.03
C GLY A 213 -12.00 6.56 5.52
N GLN A 214 -12.77 5.85 6.35
CA GLN A 214 -14.13 5.41 5.99
C GLN A 214 -15.12 6.57 5.83
N LEU A 215 -14.98 7.61 6.64
CA LEU A 215 -15.94 8.74 6.65
C LEU A 215 -15.62 9.81 5.61
N LEU A 216 -14.35 10.09 5.36
CA LEU A 216 -13.91 11.23 4.54
C LEU A 216 -13.19 10.83 3.25
N GLY A 217 -12.45 9.73 3.27
CA GLY A 217 -11.57 9.30 2.18
C GLY A 217 -10.32 10.18 2.00
N HIS A 218 -9.29 9.62 1.35
CA HIS A 218 -7.97 10.27 1.20
C HIS A 218 -8.04 11.61 0.46
N ILE A 219 -8.94 11.77 -0.51
CA ILE A 219 -9.06 13.00 -1.31
C ILE A 219 -9.38 14.19 -0.40
N MET A 220 -10.41 14.06 0.44
CA MET A 220 -10.80 15.13 1.37
C MET A 220 -9.75 15.35 2.45
N ILE A 221 -9.24 14.27 3.04
CA ILE A 221 -8.18 14.32 4.05
C ILE A 221 -6.93 15.02 3.48
N GLY A 222 -6.52 14.66 2.27
CA GLY A 222 -5.38 15.25 1.58
C GLY A 222 -5.56 16.73 1.28
N ALA A 223 -6.71 17.12 0.74
CA ALA A 223 -7.03 18.51 0.43
C ALA A 223 -7.07 19.40 1.70
N GLU A 224 -7.57 18.88 2.80
CA GLU A 224 -7.58 19.59 4.09
C GLU A 224 -6.16 19.74 4.65
N TRP A 225 -5.39 18.65 4.68
CA TRP A 225 -4.02 18.64 5.20
C TRP A 225 -3.10 19.58 4.43
N VAL A 226 -3.19 19.56 3.10
CA VAL A 226 -2.49 20.53 2.23
C VAL A 226 -2.96 21.96 2.51
N GLY A 227 -4.26 22.17 2.70
CA GLY A 227 -4.81 23.47 3.07
C GLY A 227 -4.26 24.01 4.39
N GLU A 228 -4.03 23.15 5.39
CA GLU A 228 -3.34 23.51 6.63
C GLU A 228 -1.89 23.95 6.37
N GLY A 229 -1.15 23.21 5.53
CA GLY A 229 0.19 23.56 5.09
C GLY A 229 0.23 24.93 4.41
N ILE A 230 -0.67 25.19 3.47
CA ILE A 230 -0.77 26.44 2.72
C ILE A 230 -1.03 27.63 3.67
N ARG A 231 -1.97 27.51 4.60
CA ARG A 231 -2.29 28.58 5.57
C ARG A 231 -1.11 29.00 6.45
N SER A 232 -0.08 28.15 6.57
CA SER A 232 1.13 28.47 7.33
C SER A 232 2.20 29.18 6.50
N ILE A 233 1.99 29.36 5.18
CA ILE A 233 2.89 30.05 4.27
C ILE A 233 2.34 31.46 4.02
N GLU A 234 3.06 32.47 4.49
CA GLU A 234 2.67 33.87 4.35
C GLU A 234 2.59 34.27 2.86
N GLY A 235 1.50 34.94 2.49
CA GLY A 235 1.32 35.46 1.14
C GLY A 235 1.05 34.40 0.07
N PHE A 236 0.72 33.15 0.44
CA PHE A 236 0.35 32.14 -0.57
C PHE A 236 -0.83 32.63 -1.40
N PRO A 237 -0.72 32.70 -2.76
CA PRO A 237 -1.75 33.25 -3.61
C PRO A 237 -3.04 32.40 -3.58
N VAL A 238 -4.19 33.01 -3.29
CA VAL A 238 -5.50 32.32 -3.20
C VAL A 238 -5.86 31.61 -4.51
N VAL A 239 -5.51 32.20 -5.66
CA VAL A 239 -5.76 31.57 -6.97
C VAL A 239 -4.96 30.26 -7.08
N LEU A 240 -3.68 30.29 -6.76
CA LEU A 240 -2.82 29.10 -6.78
C LEU A 240 -3.26 28.02 -5.78
N GLU A 241 -3.73 28.42 -4.58
CA GLU A 241 -4.33 27.51 -3.60
C GLU A 241 -5.53 26.77 -4.18
N ASN A 242 -6.46 27.51 -4.83
CA ASN A 242 -7.66 26.91 -5.41
C ASN A 242 -7.32 25.98 -6.58
N GLU A 243 -6.38 26.37 -7.46
CA GLU A 243 -5.92 25.55 -8.58
C GLU A 243 -5.26 24.26 -8.09
N PHE A 244 -4.40 24.36 -7.10
CA PHE A 244 -3.72 23.21 -6.51
C PHE A 244 -4.68 22.25 -5.81
N LYS A 245 -5.59 22.77 -4.96
CA LYS A 245 -6.63 21.95 -4.32
C LYS A 245 -7.55 21.30 -5.35
N HIS A 246 -7.86 22.02 -6.44
CA HIS A 246 -8.65 21.43 -7.52
C HIS A 246 -7.96 20.21 -8.14
N CYS A 247 -6.65 20.25 -8.37
CA CYS A 247 -5.91 19.09 -8.87
C CYS A 247 -6.05 17.88 -7.93
N ILE A 248 -5.95 18.09 -6.61
CA ILE A 248 -6.13 17.02 -5.62
C ILE A 248 -7.59 16.50 -5.64
N LEU A 249 -8.59 17.40 -5.64
CA LEU A 249 -10.02 17.02 -5.60
C LEU A 249 -10.48 16.31 -6.88
N ALA A 250 -9.78 16.46 -7.99
CA ALA A 250 -10.18 15.97 -9.30
C ALA A 250 -9.29 14.83 -9.84
N HIS A 251 -8.30 14.33 -9.05
CA HIS A 251 -7.28 13.43 -9.61
C HIS A 251 -7.82 12.06 -10.04
N HIS A 252 -8.88 11.53 -9.46
CA HIS A 252 -9.53 10.31 -9.97
C HIS A 252 -10.30 10.53 -11.29
N GLY A 253 -10.50 11.78 -11.74
CA GLY A 253 -11.07 12.14 -13.03
C GLY A 253 -12.58 12.10 -13.10
N GLU A 254 -13.22 11.00 -12.69
CA GLU A 254 -14.67 10.80 -12.79
C GLU A 254 -15.32 10.77 -11.42
N LEU A 255 -16.60 11.22 -11.36
CA LEU A 255 -17.39 11.25 -10.12
C LEU A 255 -17.64 9.82 -9.59
N GLU A 256 -17.81 8.87 -10.50
CA GLU A 256 -18.01 7.45 -10.21
C GLU A 256 -16.79 6.81 -9.50
N TYR A 257 -15.61 7.40 -9.65
CA TYR A 257 -14.37 6.96 -8.99
C TYR A 257 -14.12 7.72 -7.67
N GLY A 258 -15.11 8.49 -7.21
CA GLY A 258 -15.04 9.19 -5.92
C GLY A 258 -14.44 10.60 -5.99
N SER A 259 -14.07 11.11 -7.17
CA SER A 259 -13.67 12.51 -7.31
C SER A 259 -14.82 13.46 -6.96
N PRO A 260 -14.65 14.41 -6.02
CA PRO A 260 -15.68 15.42 -5.75
C PRO A 260 -15.93 16.37 -6.93
N LYS A 261 -14.96 16.49 -7.84
CA LYS A 261 -15.00 17.33 -9.04
C LYS A 261 -14.36 16.62 -10.22
N LYS A 262 -14.88 16.86 -11.42
CA LYS A 262 -14.17 16.51 -12.66
C LYS A 262 -13.04 17.51 -12.93
N PRO A 263 -11.95 17.08 -13.60
CA PRO A 263 -10.85 17.96 -13.96
C PRO A 263 -11.32 19.15 -14.82
N ALA A 264 -11.08 20.36 -14.33
CA ALA A 264 -11.39 21.60 -15.03
C ALA A 264 -10.14 22.37 -15.46
N LEU A 265 -8.96 21.96 -14.93
CA LEU A 265 -7.64 22.46 -15.34
C LEU A 265 -6.92 21.42 -16.17
N VAL A 266 -6.05 21.87 -17.06
CA VAL A 266 -5.25 20.95 -17.91
C VAL A 266 -4.29 20.12 -17.06
N GLU A 267 -3.76 20.66 -15.98
CA GLU A 267 -2.93 19.96 -15.00
C GLU A 267 -3.71 18.89 -14.25
N ALA A 268 -4.94 19.19 -13.83
CA ALA A 268 -5.79 18.19 -13.18
C ALA A 268 -6.15 17.03 -14.12
N MET A 269 -6.38 17.33 -15.40
CA MET A 269 -6.61 16.31 -16.43
C MET A 269 -5.36 15.45 -16.65
N ALA A 270 -4.19 16.08 -16.77
CA ALA A 270 -2.92 15.38 -16.94
C ALA A 270 -2.60 14.49 -15.75
N LEU A 271 -2.83 14.97 -14.52
CA LEU A 271 -2.66 14.20 -13.29
C LEU A 271 -3.58 12.98 -13.27
N SER A 272 -4.86 13.14 -13.57
CA SER A 272 -5.83 12.04 -13.60
C SER A 272 -5.43 10.94 -14.59
N PHE A 273 -4.91 11.29 -15.76
CA PHE A 273 -4.39 10.29 -16.71
C PHE A 273 -3.11 9.62 -16.20
N ALA A 274 -2.20 10.36 -15.58
CA ALA A 274 -0.95 9.80 -15.03
C ALA A 274 -1.25 8.78 -13.92
N ASP A 275 -2.15 9.10 -13.02
CA ASP A 275 -2.61 8.24 -11.93
C ASP A 275 -3.31 6.98 -12.47
N ASN A 276 -4.27 7.14 -13.38
CA ASN A 276 -4.98 6.02 -14.00
C ASN A 276 -4.05 5.08 -14.79
N VAL A 277 -3.06 5.64 -15.49
CA VAL A 277 -2.05 4.84 -16.20
C VAL A 277 -1.26 3.99 -15.22
N ASP A 278 -0.75 4.58 -14.14
CA ASP A 278 0.04 3.86 -13.14
C ASP A 278 -0.79 2.74 -12.48
N ALA A 279 -1.97 3.05 -11.99
CA ALA A 279 -2.87 2.08 -11.33
C ALA A 279 -3.21 0.89 -12.24
N LYS A 280 -3.51 1.14 -13.53
CA LYS A 280 -3.84 0.08 -14.50
C LYS A 280 -2.62 -0.74 -14.88
N MET A 281 -1.46 -0.12 -15.09
CA MET A 281 -0.22 -0.84 -15.41
C MET A 281 0.23 -1.72 -14.25
N GLU A 282 0.12 -1.23 -13.02
CA GLU A 282 0.43 -2.03 -11.84
C GLU A 282 -0.55 -3.21 -11.67
N THR A 283 -1.85 -2.99 -11.85
CA THR A 283 -2.85 -4.07 -11.85
C THR A 283 -2.52 -5.15 -12.89
N MET A 284 -2.11 -4.75 -14.11
CA MET A 284 -1.69 -5.69 -15.15
C MET A 284 -0.42 -6.44 -14.77
N ARG A 285 0.55 -5.75 -14.16
CA ARG A 285 1.80 -6.34 -13.68
C ARG A 285 1.53 -7.43 -12.64
N GLU A 286 0.68 -7.13 -11.65
CA GLU A 286 0.30 -8.09 -10.59
C GLU A 286 -0.39 -9.33 -11.17
N ILE A 287 -1.36 -9.16 -12.06
CA ILE A 287 -2.07 -10.29 -12.71
C ILE A 287 -1.10 -11.18 -13.49
N LEU A 288 -0.09 -10.58 -14.13
CA LEU A 288 0.84 -11.30 -15.00
C LEU A 288 2.12 -11.77 -14.29
N ALA A 289 2.35 -11.37 -13.03
CA ALA A 289 3.59 -11.66 -12.31
C ALA A 289 3.91 -13.16 -12.22
N ASN A 290 2.92 -13.98 -11.95
CA ASN A 290 3.06 -15.43 -11.81
C ASN A 290 2.78 -16.22 -13.09
N VAL A 291 2.55 -15.54 -14.22
CA VAL A 291 2.29 -16.19 -15.51
C VAL A 291 3.62 -16.43 -16.23
N PRO A 292 3.98 -17.71 -16.54
CA PRO A 292 5.21 -18.02 -17.27
C PRO A 292 5.29 -17.29 -18.61
N ASP A 293 6.49 -16.91 -19.05
CA ASP A 293 6.69 -16.14 -20.30
C ASP A 293 6.21 -16.86 -21.57
N ASN A 294 6.20 -18.20 -21.55
CA ASN A 294 5.71 -19.01 -22.65
C ASN A 294 4.20 -19.32 -22.58
N ASN A 295 3.54 -18.90 -21.51
CA ASN A 295 2.08 -19.09 -21.38
C ASN A 295 1.34 -17.94 -22.08
N LEU A 296 0.78 -18.21 -23.23
CA LEU A 296 -0.03 -17.30 -24.05
C LEU A 296 -1.53 -17.55 -23.90
N GLU A 297 -1.95 -18.27 -22.89
CA GLU A 297 -3.37 -18.49 -22.61
C GLU A 297 -4.01 -17.27 -21.94
N TRP A 298 -5.30 -17.15 -22.07
CA TRP A 298 -6.10 -16.13 -21.40
C TRP A 298 -6.15 -16.40 -19.90
N GLN A 299 -5.81 -15.38 -19.10
CA GLN A 299 -5.75 -15.45 -17.62
C GLN A 299 -7.12 -15.22 -16.96
N GLY A 300 -8.18 -15.06 -17.76
CA GLY A 300 -9.53 -14.80 -17.31
C GLY A 300 -9.89 -13.32 -17.31
N TYR A 301 -11.11 -13.03 -16.86
CA TYR A 301 -11.69 -11.69 -16.83
C TYR A 301 -11.28 -10.93 -15.56
N SER A 302 -10.61 -9.80 -15.72
CA SER A 302 -10.34 -8.85 -14.64
C SER A 302 -11.51 -7.87 -14.50
N ARG A 303 -12.13 -7.85 -13.32
CA ARG A 303 -13.19 -6.87 -13.02
C ARG A 303 -12.67 -5.44 -12.93
N LEU A 304 -11.44 -5.26 -12.46
CA LEU A 304 -10.79 -3.94 -12.32
C LEU A 304 -10.45 -3.31 -13.68
N LEU A 305 -10.13 -4.14 -14.67
CA LEU A 305 -9.77 -3.69 -16.02
C LEU A 305 -10.90 -3.89 -17.04
N GLU A 306 -11.99 -4.52 -16.61
CA GLU A 306 -13.19 -4.80 -17.42
C GLU A 306 -12.86 -5.54 -18.73
N THR A 307 -11.84 -6.40 -18.72
CA THR A 307 -11.39 -7.15 -19.90
C THR A 307 -10.73 -8.49 -19.52
N ASN A 308 -10.58 -9.35 -20.50
CA ASN A 308 -9.76 -10.57 -20.36
C ASN A 308 -8.27 -10.21 -20.56
N ILE A 309 -7.41 -10.83 -19.77
CA ILE A 309 -5.98 -10.54 -19.74
C ILE A 309 -5.18 -11.67 -20.39
N ARG A 310 -4.11 -11.30 -21.11
CA ARG A 310 -3.17 -12.24 -21.73
C ARG A 310 -1.77 -11.60 -21.83
N LYS A 311 -0.71 -12.40 -21.65
CA LYS A 311 0.66 -11.98 -22.00
C LYS A 311 0.81 -11.82 -23.53
N THR A 312 1.64 -10.88 -23.94
CA THR A 312 2.11 -10.77 -25.33
C THR A 312 3.20 -11.78 -25.60
N SER A 313 3.21 -12.33 -26.82
CA SER A 313 4.38 -13.11 -27.30
C SER A 313 5.61 -12.19 -27.44
N LYS A 314 6.75 -12.67 -26.95
CA LYS A 314 8.05 -12.02 -27.15
C LYS A 314 8.72 -12.56 -28.39
#